data_c908bf3fe18790bd35f96d8f4d7230cf
#
_entry.id   c908bf3fe18790bd35f96d8f4d7230cf
#
_cell.length_a   1.000
_cell.length_b   1.000
_cell.length_c   1.000
_cell.angle_alpha   90.00
_cell.angle_beta   90.00
_cell.angle_gamma   90.00
#
_symmetry.space_group_name_H-M   'P 1'
#
loop_
_entity.id
_entity.type
_entity.pdbx_description
1 polymer ?
#
loop_
_entity_poly.entity_id
_entity_poly.type
_entity_poly.pdbx_seq_one_letter_code
_entity_poly.pdbx_strand_id
1 'polypeptide(L)'
;MPKYYEFKVAGYYLYFTSFCVVECMHVLASDRRLTESGSAKFFVKGNGDSVVQNRGILTEREIAKIQDFIKDNCEKMYEKWALYSENGFYRG
;
A
#
# COMPACT_ATOMS: atom_id res chain seq x y z
N MET A 1 -3.82 -9.47 -9.30
CA MET A 1 -4.02 -8.34 -8.39
C MET A 1 -3.21 -7.15 -8.87
N PRO A 2 -3.79 -5.94 -8.87
CA PRO A 2 -3.06 -4.77 -9.32
C PRO A 2 -1.87 -4.46 -8.43
N LYS A 3 -0.71 -4.24 -9.03
CA LYS A 3 0.48 -3.78 -8.33
C LYS A 3 0.68 -2.30 -8.62
N TYR A 4 1.15 -1.56 -7.61
CA TYR A 4 1.53 -0.17 -7.85
C TYR A 4 2.76 -0.08 -8.75
N TYR A 5 3.70 -1.00 -8.57
CA TYR A 5 4.93 -1.06 -9.36
C TYR A 5 5.34 -2.51 -9.59
N GLU A 6 6.07 -2.74 -10.68
CA GLU A 6 6.59 -4.07 -10.99
C GLU A 6 7.82 -4.44 -10.16
N PHE A 7 8.48 -3.45 -9.55
CA PHE A 7 9.66 -3.70 -8.72
C PHE A 7 9.27 -3.82 -7.24
N LYS A 8 10.15 -4.43 -6.47
CA LYS A 8 9.96 -4.58 -5.02
C LYS A 8 10.49 -3.36 -4.26
N VAL A 9 9.85 -3.05 -3.14
CA VAL A 9 10.30 -2.05 -2.18
C VAL A 9 10.57 -2.77 -0.86
N ALA A 10 11.78 -2.64 -0.34
CA ALA A 10 12.23 -3.35 0.88
C ALA A 10 12.03 -4.87 0.80
N GLY A 11 12.06 -5.43 -0.42
CA GLY A 11 11.87 -6.87 -0.63
C GLY A 11 10.43 -7.29 -0.85
N TYR A 12 9.50 -6.36 -0.94
CA TYR A 12 8.06 -6.65 -1.07
C TYR A 12 7.45 -5.91 -2.24
N TYR A 13 6.45 -6.55 -2.88
CA TYR A 13 5.63 -5.90 -3.88
C TYR A 13 4.56 -5.06 -3.19
N LEU A 14 4.29 -3.89 -3.73
CA LEU A 14 3.22 -3.00 -3.25
C LEU A 14 2.03 -3.14 -4.20
N TYR A 15 0.87 -3.53 -3.65
CA TYR A 15 -0.31 -3.83 -4.47
C TYR A 15 -1.59 -3.52 -3.70
N PHE A 16 -2.73 -3.68 -4.38
CA PHE A 16 -4.05 -3.65 -3.76
C PHE A 16 -4.93 -4.70 -4.45
N THR A 17 -5.98 -5.14 -3.76
CA THR A 17 -6.89 -6.15 -4.31
C THR A 17 -8.15 -5.49 -4.85
N SER A 18 -8.84 -6.19 -5.77
CA SER A 18 -10.10 -5.71 -6.30
C SER A 18 -11.21 -5.62 -5.24
N PHE A 19 -11.10 -6.38 -4.16
CA PHE A 19 -12.04 -6.30 -3.05
C PHE A 19 -11.82 -5.08 -2.18
N CYS A 20 -10.63 -4.53 -2.22
CA CYS A 20 -10.26 -3.40 -1.37
C CYS A 20 -10.71 -2.05 -1.91
N VAL A 21 -11.23 -2.01 -3.14
CA VAL A 21 -11.60 -0.74 -3.78
C VAL A 21 -12.77 -0.04 -3.10
N VAL A 22 -13.48 -0.73 -2.20
CA VAL A 22 -14.56 -0.12 -1.41
C VAL A 22 -14.05 0.63 -0.19
N GLU A 23 -12.78 0.46 0.14
CA GLU A 23 -12.13 1.17 1.24
C GLU A 23 -11.38 2.40 0.72
N CYS A 24 -10.90 3.24 1.64
CA CYS A 24 -10.00 4.33 1.29
C CYS A 24 -8.67 3.78 0.78
N MET A 25 -7.87 4.65 0.16
CA MET A 25 -6.59 4.24 -0.42
C MET A 25 -5.71 3.51 0.57
N HIS A 26 -5.23 2.35 0.18
CA HIS A 26 -4.30 1.58 0.98
C HIS A 26 -3.29 0.86 0.10
N VAL A 27 -2.23 0.37 0.74
CA VAL A 27 -1.15 -0.36 0.10
C VAL A 27 -0.95 -1.65 0.88
N LEU A 28 -0.92 -2.76 0.17
CA LEU A 28 -0.55 -4.05 0.73
C LEU A 28 0.88 -4.34 0.32
N ALA A 29 1.69 -4.82 1.26
CA ALA A 29 3.07 -5.19 0.99
C ALA A 29 3.23 -6.70 1.21
N SER A 30 3.60 -7.41 0.16
CA SER A 30 3.73 -8.86 0.20
C SER A 30 4.92 -9.32 -0.63
N ASP A 31 5.35 -10.56 -0.35
CA ASP A 31 6.36 -11.24 -1.15
C ASP A 31 5.73 -11.73 -2.48
N ARG A 32 6.22 -12.83 -3.02
CA ARG A 32 5.75 -13.38 -4.31
C ARG A 32 4.29 -13.80 -4.32
N ARG A 33 3.73 -14.15 -3.16
CA ARG A 33 2.41 -14.78 -3.10
C ARG A 33 1.27 -13.80 -3.25
N LEU A 34 1.50 -12.53 -2.92
CA LEU A 34 0.49 -11.48 -3.01
C LEU A 34 -0.81 -11.85 -2.28
N THR A 35 -0.67 -12.52 -1.12
CA THR A 35 -1.83 -12.92 -0.31
C THR A 35 -2.06 -11.91 0.79
N GLU A 36 -3.32 -11.64 1.09
CA GLU A 36 -3.68 -10.70 2.14
C GLU A 36 -3.23 -11.16 3.53
N SER A 37 -3.27 -12.47 3.77
CA SER A 37 -3.04 -13.01 5.11
C SER A 37 -1.63 -12.78 5.66
N GLY A 38 -0.62 -12.73 4.79
CA GLY A 38 0.76 -12.49 5.23
C GLY A 38 1.25 -11.09 4.94
N SER A 39 0.40 -10.24 4.36
CA SER A 39 0.78 -8.92 3.90
C SER A 39 0.64 -7.87 4.98
N ALA A 40 1.53 -6.88 4.96
CA ALA A 40 1.30 -5.66 5.73
C ALA A 40 0.28 -4.80 4.99
N LYS A 41 -0.53 -4.05 5.73
CA LYS A 41 -1.52 -3.14 5.17
C LYS A 41 -1.32 -1.74 5.72
N PHE A 42 -1.26 -0.78 4.81
CA PHE A 42 -1.06 0.64 5.13
C PHE A 42 -2.20 1.45 4.54
N PHE A 43 -2.85 2.28 5.35
CA PHE A 43 -3.77 3.29 4.83
C PHE A 43 -2.96 4.54 4.48
N VAL A 44 -3.26 5.16 3.34
CA VAL A 44 -2.49 6.29 2.82
C VAL A 44 -3.30 7.58 2.99
N LYS A 45 -2.69 8.56 3.65
CA LYS A 45 -3.28 9.89 3.86
C LYS A 45 -2.92 10.82 2.71
N GLY A 46 -3.70 11.88 2.56
CA GLY A 46 -3.51 12.84 1.47
C GLY A 46 -2.18 13.58 1.50
N ASN A 47 -1.52 13.68 2.64
CA ASN A 47 -0.20 14.30 2.76
C ASN A 47 0.95 13.34 2.49
N GLY A 48 0.65 12.09 2.14
CA GLY A 48 1.66 11.06 1.89
C GLY A 48 2.02 10.21 3.10
N ASP A 49 1.55 10.56 4.28
CA ASP A 49 1.77 9.72 5.46
C ASP A 49 0.94 8.46 5.36
N SER A 50 1.39 7.41 6.00
CA SER A 50 0.67 6.13 6.01
C SER A 50 0.51 5.61 7.43
N VAL A 51 -0.59 4.89 7.64
CA VAL A 51 -0.92 4.29 8.93
C VAL A 51 -0.88 2.78 8.79
N VAL A 52 -0.09 2.11 9.62
CA VAL A 52 0.01 0.66 9.59
C VAL A 52 -1.25 0.07 10.23
N GLN A 53 -2.07 -0.57 9.40
CA GLN A 53 -3.27 -1.25 9.87
C GLN A 53 -2.96 -2.68 10.26
N ASN A 54 -2.02 -3.32 9.55
CA ASN A 54 -1.57 -4.67 9.84
C ASN A 54 -0.09 -4.76 9.45
N ARG A 55 0.73 -5.27 10.36
CA ARG A 55 2.17 -5.41 10.11
C ARG A 55 2.53 -6.60 9.23
N GLY A 56 1.68 -7.62 9.18
CA GLY A 56 2.03 -8.86 8.50
C GLY A 56 3.31 -9.44 9.08
N ILE A 57 4.20 -9.88 8.19
CA ILE A 57 5.50 -10.47 8.56
C ILE A 57 6.65 -9.46 8.52
N LEU A 58 6.37 -8.19 8.30
CA LEU A 58 7.40 -7.18 8.10
C LEU A 58 8.03 -6.74 9.41
N THR A 59 9.33 -6.43 9.34
CA THR A 59 10.04 -5.82 10.46
C THR A 59 9.77 -4.32 10.50
N GLU A 60 10.08 -3.67 11.61
CA GLU A 60 9.91 -2.22 11.74
C GLU A 60 10.74 -1.45 10.71
N ARG A 61 11.94 -1.93 10.41
CA ARG A 61 12.81 -1.31 9.41
C ARG A 61 12.18 -1.38 8.01
N GLU A 62 11.61 -2.54 7.68
CA GLU A 62 10.93 -2.73 6.38
C GLU A 62 9.70 -1.84 6.29
N ILE A 63 8.92 -1.77 7.36
CA ILE A 63 7.74 -0.90 7.42
C ILE A 63 8.15 0.57 7.20
N ALA A 64 9.19 1.03 7.90
CA ALA A 64 9.66 2.41 7.76
C ALA A 64 10.09 2.72 6.33
N LYS A 65 10.81 1.82 5.68
CA LYS A 65 11.23 1.99 4.27
C LYS A 65 10.03 2.10 3.33
N ILE A 66 9.02 1.27 3.55
CA ILE A 66 7.81 1.29 2.71
C ILE A 66 7.04 2.59 2.95
N GLN A 67 6.91 3.03 4.20
CA GLN A 67 6.24 4.30 4.49
C GLN A 67 6.96 5.49 3.85
N ASP A 68 8.28 5.49 3.88
CA ASP A 68 9.08 6.53 3.20
C ASP A 68 8.84 6.51 1.70
N PHE A 69 8.81 5.33 1.10
CA PHE A 69 8.54 5.18 -0.33
C PHE A 69 7.13 5.69 -0.69
N ILE A 70 6.14 5.33 0.12
CA ILE A 70 4.76 5.78 -0.10
C ILE A 70 4.70 7.30 -0.03
N LYS A 71 5.37 7.90 0.93
CA LYS A 71 5.37 9.36 1.08
C LYS A 71 5.98 10.05 -0.14
N ASP A 72 7.07 9.52 -0.66
CA ASP A 72 7.75 10.09 -1.82
C ASP A 72 6.99 9.90 -3.13
N ASN A 73 6.13 8.88 -3.21
CA ASN A 73 5.45 8.50 -4.45
C ASN A 73 3.92 8.54 -4.34
N CYS A 74 3.40 9.16 -3.31
CA CYS A 74 1.98 9.14 -2.98
C CYS A 74 1.09 9.55 -4.15
N GLU A 75 1.42 10.64 -4.86
CA GLU A 75 0.61 11.14 -5.97
C GLU A 75 0.54 10.14 -7.11
N LYS A 76 1.68 9.56 -7.49
CA LYS A 76 1.74 8.56 -8.56
C LYS A 76 1.00 7.29 -8.19
N MET A 77 1.10 6.88 -6.93
CA MET A 77 0.38 5.71 -6.44
C MET A 77 -1.12 5.97 -6.44
N TYR A 78 -1.53 7.17 -6.03
CA TYR A 78 -2.94 7.55 -6.05
C TYR A 78 -3.53 7.54 -7.47
N GLU A 79 -2.77 7.93 -8.47
CA GLU A 79 -3.22 7.87 -9.86
C GLU A 79 -3.60 6.44 -10.25
N LYS A 80 -2.81 5.46 -9.84
CA LYS A 80 -3.12 4.05 -10.10
C LYS A 80 -4.34 3.58 -9.31
N TRP A 81 -4.41 3.96 -8.05
CA TRP A 81 -5.55 3.63 -7.20
C TRP A 81 -6.86 4.17 -7.80
N ALA A 82 -6.85 5.40 -8.25
CA ALA A 82 -8.03 6.07 -8.79
C ALA A 82 -8.57 5.41 -10.07
N LEU A 83 -7.77 4.63 -10.78
CA LEU A 83 -8.23 3.86 -11.93
C LEU A 83 -9.20 2.74 -11.53
N TYR A 84 -9.14 2.30 -10.29
CA TYR A 84 -9.92 1.15 -9.81
C TYR A 84 -10.93 1.51 -8.73
N SER A 85 -10.82 2.68 -8.11
CA SER A 85 -11.67 3.05 -6.99
C SER A 85 -12.05 4.52 -7.04
N GLU A 86 -13.27 4.83 -6.60
CA GLU A 86 -13.75 6.21 -6.42
C GLU A 86 -13.42 6.74 -5.03
N ASN A 87 -12.96 5.87 -4.13
CA ASN A 87 -12.63 6.26 -2.77
C ASN A 87 -11.28 6.98 -2.73
N GLY A 88 -11.18 8.00 -1.89
CA GLY A 88 -9.99 8.81 -1.79
C GLY A 88 -9.05 8.35 -0.69
N PHE A 89 -8.20 9.27 -0.24
CA PHE A 89 -7.23 9.03 0.80
C PHE A 89 -7.88 8.71 2.14
N TYR A 90 -7.12 8.03 2.99
CA TYR A 90 -7.51 7.76 4.36
C TYR A 90 -7.53 9.06 5.16
N ARG A 91 -8.61 9.28 5.89
CA ARG A 91 -8.80 10.52 6.65
C ARG A 91 -8.66 10.35 8.16
N GLY A 92 -8.25 9.19 8.56
CA GLY A 92 -7.97 8.92 9.93
C GLY A 92 -9.05 8.39 10.74
#